data_d806eb1f08a8ecb0f6f35c8f777c607c
#
_entry.id   d806eb1f08a8ecb0f6f35c8f777c607c
#
_cell.length_a   1.000
_cell.length_b   1.000
_cell.length_c   1.000
_cell.angle_alpha   90.00
_cell.angle_beta   90.00
_cell.angle_gamma   90.00
#
_symmetry.space_group_name_H-M   'P 1'
#
loop_
_entity.id
_entity.type
_entity.pdbx_description
1 polymer ?
#
loop_
_entity_poly.entity_id
_entity_poly.type
_entity_poly.pdbx_seq_one_letter_code
_entity_poly.pdbx_strand_id
1 'polypeptide(L)'
;MTTLFDFYKHLKGFAEGHRMIEAFKVVGSIEEVDTMNVDSRSLFISVESSNISHRLNTNKVTFALFVVDKCLADDQGSLVISMQENLFVVGQVQDFILSLDNDVEFEEVSIAQAPTDEYNLTAAVCSFEVDFDKNISCTDESLNSSYVPE
;
A
#
# COMPACT_ATOMS: atom_id res chain seq x y z
N MET A 1 -7.28 -15.13 0.37
CA MET A 1 -7.80 -13.87 -0.18
C MET A 1 -8.24 -14.09 -1.62
N THR A 2 -9.40 -13.59 -2.00
CA THR A 2 -10.01 -13.99 -3.25
C THR A 2 -9.55 -13.17 -4.46
N THR A 3 -9.68 -11.84 -4.42
CA THR A 3 -9.31 -11.00 -5.55
C THR A 3 -8.47 -9.80 -5.15
N LEU A 4 -7.74 -9.28 -6.14
CA LEU A 4 -7.00 -8.03 -5.98
C LEU A 4 -7.94 -6.87 -5.60
N PHE A 5 -9.13 -6.83 -6.20
CA PHE A 5 -10.10 -5.79 -5.91
C PHE A 5 -10.63 -5.88 -4.48
N ASP A 6 -10.85 -7.10 -3.97
CA ASP A 6 -11.25 -7.29 -2.57
C ASP A 6 -10.17 -6.79 -1.62
N PHE A 7 -8.91 -7.10 -1.92
CA PHE A 7 -7.78 -6.62 -1.15
C PHE A 7 -7.74 -5.09 -1.11
N TYR A 8 -7.90 -4.47 -2.27
CA TYR A 8 -7.96 -3.01 -2.38
C TYR A 8 -9.09 -2.44 -1.51
N LYS A 9 -10.28 -3.02 -1.57
CA LYS A 9 -11.42 -2.55 -0.78
C LYS A 9 -11.16 -2.65 0.72
N HIS A 10 -10.55 -3.75 1.15
CA HIS A 10 -10.20 -3.93 2.55
C HIS A 10 -9.18 -2.91 3.03
N LEU A 11 -8.14 -2.67 2.24
CA LEU A 11 -7.13 -1.66 2.58
C LEU A 11 -7.73 -0.26 2.62
N LYS A 12 -8.57 0.06 1.65
CA LYS A 12 -9.23 1.36 1.60
C LYS A 12 -10.10 1.57 2.84
N GLY A 13 -10.89 0.57 3.22
CA GLY A 13 -11.72 0.64 4.42
C GLY A 13 -10.89 0.81 5.69
N PHE A 14 -9.80 0.09 5.80
CA PHE A 14 -8.88 0.24 6.93
C PHE A 14 -8.32 1.66 7.00
N ALA A 15 -7.84 2.17 5.87
CA ALA A 15 -7.22 3.49 5.80
C ALA A 15 -8.23 4.60 6.15
N GLU A 16 -9.44 4.50 5.62
CA GLU A 16 -10.50 5.48 5.88
C GLU A 16 -10.91 5.51 7.36
N GLY A 17 -10.82 4.37 8.04
CA GLY A 17 -11.12 4.28 9.47
C GLY A 17 -9.94 4.58 10.38
N HIS A 18 -8.75 4.80 9.84
CA HIS A 18 -7.55 4.98 10.65
C HIS A 18 -7.32 6.47 10.95
N ARG A 19 -7.16 6.79 12.23
CA ARG A 19 -7.07 8.18 12.69
C ARG A 19 -5.83 8.91 12.18
N MET A 20 -4.75 8.19 11.89
CA MET A 20 -3.48 8.78 11.47
C MET A 20 -3.29 8.81 9.95
N ILE A 21 -4.22 8.24 9.19
CA ILE A 21 -4.15 8.20 7.74
C ILE A 21 -5.19 9.15 7.16
N GLU A 22 -4.72 10.20 6.47
CA GLU A 22 -5.60 11.20 5.87
C GLU A 22 -6.11 10.77 4.49
N ALA A 23 -5.28 10.08 3.72
CA ALA A 23 -5.63 9.68 2.36
C ALA A 23 -5.06 8.32 2.03
N PHE A 24 -5.76 7.60 1.17
CA PHE A 24 -5.30 6.33 0.62
C PHE A 24 -5.36 6.41 -0.90
N LYS A 25 -4.25 6.06 -1.56
CA LYS A 25 -4.17 6.10 -3.03
C LYS A 25 -3.39 4.91 -3.57
N VAL A 26 -3.79 4.46 -4.75
CA VAL A 26 -3.02 3.50 -5.54
C VAL A 26 -2.16 4.30 -6.52
N VAL A 27 -0.88 4.01 -6.54
CA VAL A 27 0.10 4.72 -7.39
C VAL A 27 0.84 3.75 -8.27
N GLY A 28 1.44 4.25 -9.35
CA GLY A 28 2.20 3.44 -10.28
C GLY A 28 3.60 3.10 -9.78
N SER A 29 4.20 4.02 -9.02
CA SER A 29 5.56 3.84 -8.50
C SER A 29 5.83 4.82 -7.37
N ILE A 30 6.96 4.64 -6.66
CA ILE A 30 7.37 5.57 -5.61
C ILE A 30 7.69 6.96 -6.17
N GLU A 31 8.19 7.04 -7.40
CA GLU A 31 8.49 8.32 -8.03
C GLU A 31 7.24 9.16 -8.21
N GLU A 32 6.10 8.53 -8.43
CA GLU A 32 4.82 9.23 -8.53
C GLU A 32 4.47 9.90 -7.19
N VAL A 33 4.79 9.24 -6.08
CA VAL A 33 4.54 9.79 -4.74
C VAL A 33 5.34 11.08 -4.53
N ASP A 34 6.58 11.12 -4.99
CA ASP A 34 7.44 12.29 -4.85
C ASP A 34 6.88 13.53 -5.58
N THR A 35 6.09 13.33 -6.63
CA THR A 35 5.49 14.42 -7.38
C THR A 35 4.12 14.83 -6.85
N MET A 36 3.55 14.06 -5.92
CA MET A 36 2.26 14.34 -5.34
C MET A 36 2.37 15.39 -4.25
N ASN A 37 1.34 16.21 -4.15
CA ASN A 37 1.23 17.18 -3.07
C ASN A 37 0.67 16.47 -1.84
N VAL A 38 1.56 15.99 -0.99
CA VAL A 38 1.18 15.32 0.26
C VAL A 38 1.11 16.37 1.36
N ASP A 39 -0.07 16.61 1.89
CA ASP A 39 -0.29 17.60 2.95
C ASP A 39 -0.21 16.98 4.35
N SER A 40 -0.50 15.71 4.46
CA SER A 40 -0.55 14.99 5.73
C SER A 40 -0.27 13.53 5.50
N ARG A 41 -0.16 12.76 6.59
CA ARG A 41 0.20 11.33 6.48
C ARG A 41 -0.80 10.58 5.62
N SER A 42 -0.26 9.94 4.58
CA SER A 42 -1.05 9.21 3.59
C SER A 42 -0.48 7.82 3.37
N LEU A 43 -1.38 6.91 3.05
CA LEU A 43 -1.03 5.53 2.70
C LEU A 43 -1.12 5.37 1.19
N PHE A 44 -0.03 4.89 0.60
CA PHE A 44 0.02 4.60 -0.83
C PHE A 44 0.34 3.14 -1.03
N ILE A 45 -0.23 2.54 -2.07
CA ILE A 45 0.09 1.18 -2.47
C ILE A 45 0.35 1.15 -3.97
N SER A 46 1.39 0.42 -4.35
CA SER A 46 1.76 0.19 -5.74
C SER A 46 1.74 -1.29 -6.03
N VAL A 47 1.12 -1.68 -7.13
CA VAL A 47 1.18 -3.04 -7.64
C VAL A 47 2.42 -3.12 -8.55
N GLU A 48 3.44 -3.88 -8.13
CA GLU A 48 4.72 -3.88 -8.81
C GLU A 48 4.82 -4.96 -9.88
N SER A 49 4.38 -6.17 -9.56
CA SER A 49 4.48 -7.30 -10.47
C SER A 49 3.53 -8.41 -10.07
N SER A 50 3.31 -9.34 -10.98
CA SER A 50 2.53 -10.53 -10.68
C SER A 50 3.17 -11.76 -11.32
N ASN A 51 2.99 -12.90 -10.68
CA ASN A 51 3.45 -14.19 -11.17
C ASN A 51 2.26 -15.17 -11.12
N ILE A 52 1.81 -15.58 -12.30
CA ILE A 52 0.67 -16.47 -12.42
C ILE A 52 1.18 -17.91 -12.38
N SER A 53 0.70 -18.69 -11.41
CA SER A 53 0.99 -20.11 -11.34
C SER A 53 -0.20 -20.91 -11.85
N HIS A 54 -0.05 -21.50 -13.04
CA HIS A 54 -1.08 -22.35 -13.61
C HIS A 54 -1.23 -23.64 -12.83
N ARG A 55 -0.14 -24.10 -12.23
CA ARG A 55 -0.12 -25.34 -11.46
C ARG A 55 -0.89 -25.22 -10.16
N LEU A 56 -0.74 -24.10 -9.47
CA LEU A 56 -1.33 -23.87 -8.15
C LEU A 56 -2.65 -23.10 -8.22
N ASN A 57 -3.06 -22.69 -9.41
CA ASN A 57 -4.22 -21.82 -9.61
C ASN A 57 -4.17 -20.54 -8.79
N THR A 58 -2.97 -19.98 -8.64
CA THR A 58 -2.77 -18.74 -7.89
C THR A 58 -2.14 -17.68 -8.76
N ASN A 59 -2.40 -16.44 -8.38
CA ASN A 59 -1.75 -15.26 -8.93
C ASN A 59 -1.06 -14.56 -7.77
N LYS A 60 0.26 -14.63 -7.74
CA LYS A 60 1.06 -13.98 -6.70
C LYS A 60 1.37 -12.56 -7.12
N VAL A 61 0.88 -11.60 -6.37
CA VAL A 61 1.05 -10.18 -6.68
C VAL A 61 1.99 -9.55 -5.67
N THR A 62 2.99 -8.84 -6.17
CA THR A 62 3.95 -8.11 -5.34
C THR A 62 3.52 -6.66 -5.24
N PHE A 63 3.46 -6.17 -4.01
CA PHE A 63 3.08 -4.81 -3.69
C PHE A 63 4.22 -4.07 -3.03
N ALA A 64 4.22 -2.76 -3.20
CA ALA A 64 4.97 -1.85 -2.34
C ALA A 64 3.99 -0.96 -1.60
N LEU A 65 4.19 -0.83 -0.31
CA LEU A 65 3.37 -0.04 0.59
C LEU A 65 4.19 1.15 1.08
N PHE A 66 3.63 2.35 0.99
CA PHE A 66 4.30 3.57 1.42
C PHE A 66 3.40 4.31 2.41
N VAL A 67 3.97 4.66 3.57
CA VAL A 67 3.34 5.62 4.48
C VAL A 67 4.19 6.87 4.42
N VAL A 68 3.61 7.95 3.95
CA VAL A 68 4.33 9.20 3.67
C VAL A 68 3.73 10.32 4.50
N ASP A 69 4.60 11.11 5.12
CA ASP A 69 4.20 12.27 5.92
C ASP A 69 5.06 13.47 5.58
N LYS A 70 4.59 14.62 5.94
CA LYS A 70 5.24 15.90 5.72
C LYS A 70 5.57 16.53 7.07
N CYS A 71 6.80 16.98 7.24
CA CYS A 71 7.21 17.66 8.46
C CYS A 71 8.05 18.89 8.13
N LEU A 72 8.27 19.75 9.13
CA LEU A 72 9.05 20.98 8.95
C LEU A 72 10.50 20.65 8.66
N ALA A 73 11.10 21.38 7.70
CA ALA A 73 12.45 21.10 7.22
C ALA A 73 13.52 21.24 8.28
N ASP A 74 13.39 22.23 9.17
CA ASP A 74 14.43 22.60 10.13
C ASP A 74 14.24 21.99 11.51
N ASP A 75 13.19 21.19 11.71
CA ASP A 75 12.89 20.62 13.03
C ASP A 75 13.25 19.14 13.06
N GLN A 76 14.41 18.84 13.65
CA GLN A 76 14.89 17.45 13.75
C GLN A 76 13.98 16.59 14.63
N GLY A 77 13.40 17.17 15.67
CA GLY A 77 12.46 16.45 16.53
C GLY A 77 11.20 16.05 15.77
N SER A 78 10.65 16.97 14.98
CA SER A 78 9.50 16.66 14.12
C SER A 78 9.83 15.58 13.11
N LEU A 79 11.03 15.59 12.54
CA LEU A 79 11.48 14.58 11.59
C LEU A 79 11.48 13.19 12.22
N VAL A 80 12.06 13.06 13.41
CA VAL A 80 12.13 11.77 14.11
C VAL A 80 10.74 11.29 14.52
N ILE A 81 9.90 12.19 15.02
CA ILE A 81 8.52 11.86 15.37
C ILE A 81 7.74 11.40 14.15
N SER A 82 7.90 12.10 13.02
CA SER A 82 7.23 11.73 11.77
C SER A 82 7.64 10.32 11.33
N MET A 83 8.92 10.00 11.39
CA MET A 83 9.44 8.65 11.07
C MET A 83 8.88 7.60 12.02
N GLN A 84 8.86 7.89 13.32
CA GLN A 84 8.32 6.97 14.32
C GLN A 84 6.84 6.67 14.06
N GLU A 85 6.06 7.69 13.77
CA GLU A 85 4.64 7.53 13.49
C GLU A 85 4.39 6.78 12.18
N ASN A 86 5.22 7.01 11.17
CA ASN A 86 5.15 6.25 9.92
C ASN A 86 5.38 4.76 10.17
N LEU A 87 6.39 4.43 10.99
CA LEU A 87 6.67 3.04 11.33
C LEU A 87 5.52 2.40 12.13
N PHE A 88 4.92 3.15 13.02
CA PHE A 88 3.77 2.68 13.77
C PHE A 88 2.60 2.36 12.83
N VAL A 89 2.31 3.25 11.89
CA VAL A 89 1.22 3.05 10.92
C VAL A 89 1.52 1.85 10.02
N VAL A 90 2.76 1.71 9.53
CA VAL A 90 3.15 0.54 8.74
C VAL A 90 2.90 -0.74 9.51
N GLY A 91 3.31 -0.79 10.79
CA GLY A 91 3.08 -1.95 11.65
C GLY A 91 1.60 -2.31 11.75
N GLN A 92 0.74 -1.31 11.90
CA GLN A 92 -0.70 -1.53 11.98
C GLN A 92 -1.28 -2.00 10.65
N VAL A 93 -0.80 -1.47 9.53
CA VAL A 93 -1.22 -1.95 8.21
C VAL A 93 -0.80 -3.41 8.02
N GLN A 94 0.43 -3.75 8.40
CA GLN A 94 0.91 -5.12 8.33
C GLN A 94 0.04 -6.07 9.17
N ASP A 95 -0.29 -5.67 10.39
CA ASP A 95 -1.16 -6.47 11.25
C ASP A 95 -2.54 -6.67 10.62
N PHE A 96 -3.07 -5.63 10.00
CA PHE A 96 -4.34 -5.73 9.30
C PHE A 96 -4.25 -6.70 8.12
N ILE A 97 -3.21 -6.61 7.31
CA ILE A 97 -3.00 -7.51 6.18
C ILE A 97 -2.89 -8.95 6.67
N LEU A 98 -2.13 -9.18 7.75
CA LEU A 98 -2.00 -10.52 8.33
C LEU A 98 -3.33 -11.05 8.86
N SER A 99 -4.24 -10.19 9.26
CA SER A 99 -5.59 -10.62 9.66
C SER A 99 -6.43 -11.10 8.48
N LEU A 100 -6.11 -10.64 7.27
CA LEU A 100 -6.77 -11.07 6.04
C LEU A 100 -6.13 -12.35 5.47
N ASP A 101 -4.81 -12.44 5.57
CA ASP A 101 -4.02 -13.56 5.06
C ASP A 101 -2.76 -13.70 5.90
N ASN A 102 -2.74 -14.68 6.79
CA ASN A 102 -1.64 -14.86 7.73
C ASN A 102 -0.37 -15.47 7.11
N ASP A 103 -0.41 -15.83 5.84
CA ASP A 103 0.75 -16.37 5.13
C ASP A 103 1.58 -15.27 4.45
N VAL A 104 1.13 -14.03 4.49
CA VAL A 104 1.87 -12.92 3.90
C VAL A 104 3.16 -12.66 4.68
N GLU A 105 4.27 -12.56 3.97
CA GLU A 105 5.56 -12.19 4.54
C GLU A 105 5.94 -10.80 4.04
N PHE A 106 6.40 -9.98 4.97
CA PHE A 106 6.83 -8.62 4.66
C PHE A 106 8.34 -8.55 4.62
N GLU A 107 8.85 -7.83 3.62
CA GLU A 107 10.27 -7.49 3.58
C GLU A 107 10.58 -6.41 4.62
N GLU A 108 11.87 -6.18 4.84
CA GLU A 108 12.34 -5.16 5.77
C GLU A 108 11.75 -3.79 5.40
N VAL A 109 11.32 -3.05 6.41
CA VAL A 109 10.81 -1.70 6.22
C VAL A 109 11.98 -0.75 6.01
N SER A 110 11.97 -0.05 4.88
CA SER A 110 12.96 0.98 4.57
C SER A 110 12.41 2.35 4.94
N ILE A 111 13.29 3.21 5.43
CA ILE A 111 12.95 4.59 5.76
C ILE A 111 13.59 5.50 4.72
N ALA A 112 12.81 6.39 4.17
CA ALA A 112 13.26 7.34 3.16
C ALA A 112 12.83 8.74 3.53
N GLN A 113 13.55 9.73 3.00
CA GLN A 113 13.15 11.13 3.14
C GLN A 113 13.50 11.88 1.86
N ALA A 114 12.70 12.89 1.58
CA ALA A 114 12.90 13.78 0.45
C ALA A 114 12.84 15.22 0.94
N PRO A 115 13.99 15.83 1.27
CA PRO A 115 14.02 17.20 1.77
C PRO A 115 13.74 18.20 0.65
N THR A 116 13.00 19.25 1.01
CA THR A 116 12.82 20.44 0.18
C THR A 116 13.25 21.66 1.00
N ASP A 117 13.17 22.85 0.41
CA ASP A 117 13.56 24.08 1.11
C ASP A 117 12.62 24.42 2.27
N GLU A 118 11.37 23.99 2.19
CA GLU A 118 10.33 24.34 3.17
C GLU A 118 9.94 23.19 4.08
N TYR A 119 10.06 21.95 3.61
CA TYR A 119 9.61 20.79 4.37
C TYR A 119 10.42 19.55 3.99
N ASN A 120 10.28 18.51 4.82
CA ASN A 120 10.74 17.17 4.50
C ASN A 120 9.53 16.24 4.28
N LEU A 121 9.60 15.39 3.28
CA LEU A 121 8.75 14.23 3.18
C LEU A 121 9.48 13.04 3.82
N THR A 122 8.81 12.36 4.72
CA THR A 122 9.31 11.12 5.31
C THR A 122 8.45 9.97 4.83
N ALA A 123 9.08 8.83 4.61
CA ALA A 123 8.35 7.65 4.15
C ALA A 123 8.85 6.40 4.85
N ALA A 124 7.95 5.50 5.14
CA ALA A 124 8.26 4.12 5.49
C ALA A 124 7.73 3.25 4.35
N VAL A 125 8.58 2.39 3.83
CA VAL A 125 8.29 1.59 2.62
C VAL A 125 8.51 0.13 2.95
N CYS A 126 7.57 -0.73 2.59
CA CYS A 126 7.79 -2.17 2.66
C CYS A 126 7.16 -2.85 1.45
N SER A 127 7.76 -3.96 1.05
CA SER A 127 7.26 -4.80 -0.03
C SER A 127 6.72 -6.09 0.55
N PHE A 128 5.72 -6.64 -0.09
CA PHE A 128 5.14 -7.91 0.30
C PHE A 128 4.43 -8.56 -0.88
N GLU A 129 4.14 -9.84 -0.75
CA GLU A 129 3.44 -10.59 -1.78
C GLU A 129 2.17 -11.18 -1.21
N VAL A 130 1.12 -11.21 -2.02
CA VAL A 130 -0.16 -11.81 -1.68
C VAL A 130 -0.55 -12.78 -2.78
N ASP A 131 -1.02 -13.96 -2.40
CA ASP A 131 -1.55 -14.95 -3.33
C ASP A 131 -3.06 -14.74 -3.48
N PHE A 132 -3.48 -14.59 -4.72
CA PHE A 132 -4.90 -14.50 -5.07
C PHE A 132 -5.32 -15.73 -5.86
N ASP A 133 -6.59 -16.06 -5.80
CA ASP A 133 -7.14 -17.15 -6.59
C ASP A 133 -7.13 -16.79 -8.06
N LYS A 134 -6.50 -17.63 -8.87
CA LYS A 134 -6.45 -17.43 -10.32
C LYS A 134 -7.78 -17.68 -10.99
N ASN A 135 -8.56 -18.64 -10.48
CA ASN A 135 -9.78 -19.11 -11.10
C ASN A 135 -11.04 -18.34 -10.69
N ILE A 136 -10.85 -17.13 -10.20
CA ILE A 136 -12.02 -16.31 -9.94
C ILE A 136 -12.67 -15.95 -11.25
N SER A 137 -13.87 -16.47 -11.43
CA SER A 137 -14.73 -15.93 -12.44
C SER A 137 -15.07 -14.51 -12.02
N CYS A 138 -15.15 -13.61 -12.97
CA CYS A 138 -15.59 -12.27 -12.70
C CYS A 138 -17.01 -12.33 -12.15
N THR A 139 -17.10 -12.27 -10.83
CA THR A 139 -18.38 -12.16 -10.14
C THR A 139 -18.82 -10.73 -10.01
N ASP A 140 -17.91 -9.81 -10.28
CA ASP A 140 -18.25 -8.40 -10.35
C ASP A 140 -19.02 -8.14 -11.62
N GLU A 141 -20.22 -7.64 -11.48
CA GLU A 141 -21.12 -7.38 -12.60
C GLU A 141 -20.54 -6.38 -13.60
N SER A 142 -19.75 -5.44 -13.12
CA SER A 142 -19.11 -4.44 -13.99
C SER A 142 -18.09 -5.07 -14.94
N LEU A 143 -17.46 -6.16 -14.52
CA LEU A 143 -16.50 -6.88 -15.36
C LEU A 143 -17.20 -7.89 -16.27
N ASN A 144 -18.25 -8.52 -15.80
CA ASN A 144 -18.95 -9.54 -16.56
C ASN A 144 -19.82 -8.99 -17.67
N SER A 145 -20.39 -7.81 -17.48
CA SER A 145 -21.41 -7.29 -18.38
C SER A 145 -20.85 -6.88 -19.74
N SER A 146 -19.57 -6.57 -19.82
CA SER A 146 -18.94 -6.06 -21.04
C SER A 146 -18.04 -7.06 -21.75
N TYR A 147 -17.73 -8.17 -21.13
CA TYR A 147 -16.81 -9.16 -21.69
C TYR A 147 -17.54 -10.46 -22.01
N VAL A 148 -17.48 -10.86 -23.28
CA VAL A 148 -17.99 -12.14 -23.75
C VAL A 148 -16.81 -12.94 -24.25
N PRO A 149 -16.36 -13.96 -23.51
CA PRO A 149 -15.28 -14.82 -24.00
C PRO A 149 -15.79 -15.67 -25.17
N GLU A 150 -14.99 -15.74 -26.18
CA GLU A 150 -15.28 -16.60 -27.34
C GLU A 150 -14.50 -17.88 -27.29
#